data_771f39628e975b5a8b519b9059c9a89d
#
_entry.id   771f39628e975b5a8b519b9059c9a89d
#
_cell.length_a   1.000
_cell.length_b   1.000
_cell.length_c   1.000
_cell.angle_alpha   90.00
_cell.angle_beta   90.00
_cell.angle_gamma   90.00
#
_symmetry.space_group_name_H-M   'P 1'
#
loop_
_entity.id
_entity.type
_entity.pdbx_description
1 polymer ?
#
loop_
_entity_poly.entity_id
_entity_poly.type
_entity_poly.pdbx_seq_one_letter_code
_entity_poly.pdbx_strand_id
1 'polypeptide(L)'
;MGFAMRMNFVDVVVSDSLKHYYVDGKKMGYQFDIRLSYYRGHFLSVIDEFKVKVDDFEVPAERIKFCINGKEFSPVEFDKCYTEFWRVIEPATIKVIYPGGLPEGEHKIDVTLFFRSPYMPIGPDHRYMPVDSCGTKTMAITDKGGKENVLCR
;
A
#
# COMPACT_ATOMS: atom_id res chain seq x y z
N MET A 1 18.80 2.16 7.61
CA MET A 1 18.71 2.95 6.38
C MET A 1 19.17 4.37 6.65
N GLY A 2 19.91 4.96 5.74
CA GLY A 2 20.35 6.34 5.87
C GLY A 2 19.24 7.33 5.52
N PHE A 3 19.64 8.48 5.09
CA PHE A 3 18.75 9.57 4.74
C PHE A 3 17.78 9.19 3.61
N ALA A 4 16.52 9.52 3.77
CA ALA A 4 15.50 9.38 2.73
C ALA A 4 14.74 10.69 2.61
N MET A 5 14.46 11.07 1.37
CA MET A 5 13.71 12.29 1.09
C MET A 5 12.22 12.05 1.30
N ARG A 6 11.54 13.03 1.91
CA ARG A 6 10.10 12.98 2.08
C ARG A 6 9.44 14.19 1.43
N MET A 7 8.40 13.91 0.66
CA MET A 7 7.55 14.95 0.07
C MET A 7 6.11 14.76 0.55
N ASN A 8 5.57 15.78 1.21
CA ASN A 8 4.24 15.69 1.83
C ASN A 8 3.18 16.32 0.93
N PHE A 9 3.04 15.78 -0.29
CA PHE A 9 2.02 16.28 -1.22
C PHE A 9 0.62 15.81 -0.84
N VAL A 10 0.50 14.59 -0.33
CA VAL A 10 -0.78 13.98 0.03
C VAL A 10 -0.57 13.04 1.21
N ASP A 11 -1.65 12.71 1.88
CA ASP A 11 -1.62 11.62 2.87
C ASP A 11 -1.47 10.30 2.13
N VAL A 12 -0.50 9.51 2.53
CA VAL A 12 -0.25 8.21 1.90
C VAL A 12 -1.45 7.28 2.08
N VAL A 13 -1.95 7.16 3.30
CA VAL A 13 -3.14 6.36 3.57
C VAL A 13 -4.38 7.21 3.28
N VAL A 14 -5.24 6.73 2.39
CA VAL A 14 -6.42 7.46 1.95
C VAL A 14 -7.50 7.41 3.03
N SER A 15 -8.07 8.58 3.37
CA SER A 15 -9.12 8.69 4.37
C SER A 15 -10.34 7.86 3.98
N ASP A 16 -10.98 7.24 4.97
CA ASP A 16 -12.24 6.50 4.82
C ASP A 16 -12.15 5.35 3.81
N SER A 17 -10.95 4.84 3.56
CA SER A 17 -10.76 3.74 2.61
C SER A 17 -10.77 2.36 3.28
N LEU A 18 -10.70 2.29 4.61
CA LEU A 18 -10.66 1.01 5.31
C LEU A 18 -12.04 0.35 5.29
N LYS A 19 -12.08 -0.87 4.76
CA LYS A 19 -13.32 -1.66 4.72
C LYS A 19 -12.97 -3.14 4.64
N HIS A 20 -13.95 -3.99 4.95
CA HIS A 20 -13.80 -5.43 4.76
C HIS A 20 -13.95 -5.77 3.27
N TYR A 21 -13.28 -6.83 2.83
CA TYR A 21 -13.54 -7.37 1.51
C TYR A 21 -14.08 -8.79 1.62
N TYR A 22 -14.92 -9.15 0.65
CA TYR A 22 -15.65 -10.41 0.63
C TYR A 22 -15.37 -11.14 -0.67
N VAL A 23 -15.32 -12.46 -0.60
CA VAL A 23 -15.24 -13.34 -1.77
C VAL A 23 -16.31 -14.41 -1.60
N ASP A 24 -17.20 -14.52 -2.58
CA ASP A 24 -18.32 -15.45 -2.54
C ASP A 24 -19.13 -15.35 -1.24
N GLY A 25 -19.37 -14.11 -0.80
CA GLY A 25 -20.15 -13.83 0.40
C GLY A 25 -19.41 -14.04 1.71
N LYS A 26 -18.16 -14.46 1.67
CA LYS A 26 -17.34 -14.70 2.87
C LYS A 26 -16.42 -13.53 3.12
N LYS A 27 -16.36 -13.08 4.37
CA LYS A 27 -15.45 -12.02 4.79
C LYS A 27 -14.02 -12.59 4.82
N MET A 28 -13.23 -12.23 3.81
CA MET A 28 -11.88 -12.79 3.65
C MET A 28 -10.79 -11.94 4.30
N GLY A 29 -11.09 -10.69 4.61
CA GLY A 29 -10.12 -9.80 5.21
C GLY A 29 -10.57 -8.37 5.12
N TYR A 30 -9.60 -7.46 5.04
CA TYR A 30 -9.87 -6.04 4.96
C TYR A 30 -8.98 -5.41 3.91
N GLN A 31 -9.33 -4.20 3.51
CA GLN A 31 -8.56 -3.45 2.52
C GLN A 31 -8.58 -1.96 2.82
N PHE A 32 -7.59 -1.27 2.32
CA PHE A 32 -7.48 0.18 2.38
C PHE A 32 -6.70 0.66 1.17
N ASP A 33 -6.79 1.96 0.88
CA ASP A 33 -6.10 2.54 -0.27
C ASP A 33 -4.91 3.38 0.19
N ILE A 34 -3.85 3.37 -0.61
CA ILE A 34 -2.68 4.22 -0.39
C ILE A 34 -2.32 4.94 -1.68
N ARG A 35 -1.62 6.07 -1.53
CA ARG A 35 -1.14 6.88 -2.66
C ARG A 35 0.34 7.14 -2.51
N LEU A 36 1.02 7.37 -3.65
CA LEU A 36 2.40 7.82 -3.62
C LEU A 36 2.45 9.27 -3.13
N SER A 37 3.27 9.54 -2.13
CA SER A 37 3.56 10.91 -1.69
C SER A 37 4.80 11.41 -2.43
N TYR A 38 4.64 11.62 -3.74
CA TYR A 38 5.70 12.03 -4.62
C TYR A 38 5.10 12.73 -5.85
N TYR A 39 5.92 13.35 -6.68
CA TYR A 39 5.43 14.12 -7.83
C TYR A 39 5.35 13.30 -9.12
N ARG A 40 5.86 12.07 -9.11
CA ARG A 40 5.83 11.17 -10.28
C ARG A 40 5.45 9.76 -9.86
N GLY A 41 4.82 9.06 -10.78
CA GLY A 41 4.58 7.62 -10.60
C GLY A 41 5.86 6.83 -10.77
N HIS A 42 5.81 5.55 -10.36
CA HIS A 42 6.98 4.66 -10.37
C HIS A 42 6.57 3.26 -10.72
N PHE A 43 7.48 2.51 -11.33
CA PHE A 43 7.30 1.07 -11.47
C PHE A 43 7.42 0.40 -10.10
N LEU A 44 6.69 -0.69 -9.90
CA LEU A 44 6.74 -1.40 -8.62
C LEU A 44 8.13 -1.94 -8.31
N SER A 45 8.94 -2.21 -9.34
CA SER A 45 10.29 -2.73 -9.15
C SER A 45 11.24 -1.80 -8.40
N VAL A 46 10.91 -0.51 -8.26
CA VAL A 46 11.75 0.43 -7.51
C VAL A 46 11.40 0.50 -6.04
N ILE A 47 10.40 -0.23 -5.59
CA ILE A 47 10.04 -0.29 -4.17
C ILE A 47 11.06 -1.12 -3.42
N ASP A 48 11.74 -0.51 -2.45
CA ASP A 48 12.75 -1.18 -1.63
C ASP A 48 12.14 -1.85 -0.40
N GLU A 49 11.15 -1.22 0.19
CA GLU A 49 10.54 -1.73 1.42
C GLU A 49 9.05 -1.40 1.43
N PHE A 50 8.24 -2.39 1.74
CA PHE A 50 6.80 -2.21 1.90
C PHE A 50 6.33 -3.07 3.06
N LYS A 51 5.78 -2.43 4.09
CA LYS A 51 5.26 -3.11 5.27
C LYS A 51 3.97 -2.45 5.71
N VAL A 52 3.09 -3.24 6.30
CA VAL A 52 1.83 -2.77 6.86
C VAL A 52 1.74 -3.22 8.31
N LYS A 53 1.37 -2.30 9.18
CA LYS A 53 1.01 -2.63 10.57
C LYS A 53 -0.42 -2.18 10.81
N VAL A 54 -1.16 -2.99 11.53
CA VAL A 54 -2.51 -2.65 11.97
C VAL A 54 -2.55 -2.78 13.47
N ASP A 55 -2.88 -1.69 14.16
CA ASP A 55 -2.89 -1.62 15.63
C ASP A 55 -1.55 -2.09 16.23
N ASP A 56 -0.45 -1.66 15.61
CA ASP A 56 0.92 -1.97 16.00
C ASP A 56 1.36 -3.42 15.77
N PHE A 57 0.54 -4.22 15.10
CA PHE A 57 0.91 -5.59 14.69
C PHE A 57 1.30 -5.62 13.23
N GLU A 58 2.50 -6.12 12.94
CA GLU A 58 2.96 -6.24 11.56
C GLU A 58 2.22 -7.35 10.84
N VAL A 59 1.70 -7.02 9.66
CA VAL A 59 1.00 -7.99 8.80
C VAL A 59 2.05 -8.77 8.01
N PRO A 60 2.03 -10.12 8.05
CA PRO A 60 2.94 -10.92 7.24
C PRO A 60 2.79 -10.60 5.76
N ALA A 61 3.92 -10.49 5.05
CA ALA A 61 3.93 -10.11 3.64
C ALA A 61 3.11 -11.06 2.76
N GLU A 62 3.09 -12.34 3.09
CA GLU A 62 2.32 -13.33 2.32
C GLU A 62 0.80 -13.15 2.43
N ARG A 63 0.33 -12.35 3.37
CA ARG A 63 -1.09 -12.03 3.52
C ARG A 63 -1.49 -10.74 2.84
N ILE A 64 -0.53 -10.02 2.27
CA ILE A 64 -0.78 -8.72 1.64
C ILE A 64 -0.88 -8.90 0.14
N LYS A 65 -1.91 -8.27 -0.46
CA LYS A 65 -2.06 -8.15 -1.90
C LYS A 65 -2.05 -6.67 -2.26
N PHE A 66 -1.15 -6.30 -3.15
CA PHE A 66 -1.01 -4.95 -3.65
C PHE A 66 -1.72 -4.85 -5.00
N CYS A 67 -2.78 -4.07 -5.08
CA CYS A 67 -3.66 -4.04 -6.26
C CYS A 67 -3.53 -2.71 -6.98
N ILE A 68 -3.06 -2.76 -8.22
CA ILE A 68 -3.08 -1.63 -9.15
C ILE A 68 -3.39 -2.14 -10.54
N ASN A 69 -3.88 -1.24 -11.40
CA ASN A 69 -4.12 -1.56 -12.82
C ASN A 69 -4.99 -2.80 -13.04
N GLY A 70 -5.91 -3.08 -12.10
CA GLY A 70 -6.78 -4.25 -12.19
C GLY A 70 -6.10 -5.57 -11.88
N LYS A 71 -4.88 -5.55 -11.32
CA LYS A 71 -4.09 -6.75 -11.03
C LYS A 71 -3.67 -6.76 -9.58
N GLU A 72 -3.41 -7.97 -9.06
CA GLU A 72 -2.91 -8.17 -7.69
C GLU A 72 -1.47 -8.64 -7.72
N PHE A 73 -0.65 -8.06 -6.86
CA PHE A 73 0.77 -8.40 -6.73
C PHE A 73 1.09 -8.74 -5.29
N SER A 74 2.02 -9.67 -5.09
CA SER A 74 2.58 -9.91 -3.77
C SER A 74 3.76 -8.97 -3.55
N PRO A 75 3.88 -8.32 -2.37
CA PRO A 75 5.03 -7.44 -2.11
C PRO A 75 6.39 -8.12 -2.26
N VAL A 76 6.46 -9.43 -2.02
CA VAL A 76 7.72 -10.16 -2.18
C VAL A 76 8.18 -10.25 -3.63
N GLU A 77 7.32 -9.93 -4.59
CA GLU A 77 7.61 -9.97 -6.02
C GLU A 77 7.85 -8.60 -6.64
N PHE A 78 7.85 -7.53 -5.85
CA PHE A 78 7.97 -6.16 -6.37
C PHE A 78 9.23 -5.99 -7.22
N ASP A 79 10.34 -6.58 -6.83
CA ASP A 79 11.60 -6.47 -7.56
C ASP A 79 11.52 -7.03 -8.98
N LYS A 80 10.53 -7.87 -9.26
CA LYS A 80 10.30 -8.45 -10.58
C LYS A 80 9.21 -7.73 -11.38
N CYS A 81 8.57 -6.72 -10.81
CA CYS A 81 7.46 -6.02 -11.43
C CYS A 81 7.94 -4.82 -12.23
N TYR A 82 8.71 -5.08 -13.30
CA TYR A 82 9.30 -4.02 -14.13
C TYR A 82 8.31 -3.35 -15.07
N THR A 83 7.16 -3.95 -15.31
CA THR A 83 6.19 -3.44 -16.29
C THR A 83 4.96 -2.82 -15.65
N GLU A 84 4.82 -2.92 -14.32
CA GLU A 84 3.65 -2.38 -13.64
C GLU A 84 3.96 -1.00 -13.08
N PHE A 85 3.32 0.00 -13.66
CA PHE A 85 3.53 1.40 -13.30
C PHE A 85 2.42 1.89 -12.38
N TRP A 86 2.81 2.36 -11.20
CA TRP A 86 1.89 2.96 -10.23
C TRP A 86 1.84 4.46 -10.48
N ARG A 87 0.70 4.95 -10.97
CA ARG A 87 0.52 6.37 -11.26
C ARG A 87 0.35 7.17 -9.98
N VAL A 88 0.94 8.35 -9.95
CA VAL A 88 0.93 9.21 -8.76
C VAL A 88 -0.50 9.63 -8.36
N ILE A 89 -1.40 9.73 -9.32
CA ILE A 89 -2.79 10.15 -9.07
C ILE A 89 -3.73 8.99 -8.74
N GLU A 90 -3.28 7.75 -8.90
CA GLU A 90 -4.14 6.57 -8.68
C GLU A 90 -3.79 5.90 -7.37
N PRO A 91 -4.80 5.66 -6.51
CA PRO A 91 -4.54 4.91 -5.30
C PRO A 91 -4.30 3.43 -5.62
N ALA A 92 -3.43 2.81 -4.84
CA ALA A 92 -3.29 1.37 -4.83
C ALA A 92 -4.17 0.81 -3.72
N THR A 93 -4.84 -0.29 -3.97
CA THR A 93 -5.63 -0.97 -2.95
C THR A 93 -4.79 -2.05 -2.30
N ILE A 94 -4.68 -1.99 -0.99
CA ILE A 94 -3.96 -2.99 -0.20
C ILE A 94 -4.99 -3.91 0.42
N LYS A 95 -4.98 -5.17 0.02
CA LYS A 95 -5.86 -6.19 0.60
C LYS A 95 -5.04 -7.05 1.56
N VAL A 96 -5.59 -7.29 2.73
CA VAL A 96 -4.97 -8.17 3.73
C VAL A 96 -5.87 -9.36 3.93
N ILE A 97 -5.32 -10.55 3.73
CA ILE A 97 -6.05 -11.80 3.97
C ILE A 97 -6.10 -12.03 5.47
N TYR A 98 -7.30 -11.89 6.04
CA TYR A 98 -7.51 -12.05 7.47
C TYR A 98 -8.94 -12.53 7.67
N PRO A 99 -9.17 -13.85 7.61
CA PRO A 99 -10.52 -14.43 7.67
C PRO A 99 -11.29 -13.93 8.89
N GLY A 100 -12.53 -13.49 8.66
CA GLY A 100 -13.34 -12.86 9.69
C GLY A 100 -13.14 -11.35 9.82
N GLY A 101 -12.09 -10.80 9.22
CA GLY A 101 -11.84 -9.36 9.20
C GLY A 101 -11.47 -8.77 10.54
N LEU A 102 -11.47 -7.44 10.62
CA LEU A 102 -11.18 -6.70 11.83
C LEU A 102 -12.47 -6.48 12.65
N PRO A 103 -12.38 -6.41 13.99
CA PRO A 103 -13.53 -6.00 14.79
C PRO A 103 -14.01 -4.60 14.38
N GLU A 104 -15.30 -4.35 14.52
CA GLU A 104 -15.82 -2.99 14.30
C GLU A 104 -15.14 -2.00 15.24
N GLY A 105 -14.91 -0.80 14.74
CA GLY A 105 -14.29 0.26 15.49
C GLY A 105 -13.12 0.87 14.76
N GLU A 106 -12.34 1.64 15.47
CA GLU A 106 -11.19 2.33 14.90
C GLU A 106 -9.95 1.46 14.92
N HIS A 107 -9.18 1.53 13.84
CA HIS A 107 -7.92 0.82 13.71
C HIS A 107 -6.86 1.75 13.15
N LYS A 108 -5.66 1.64 13.69
CA LYS A 108 -4.52 2.42 13.24
C LYS A 108 -3.80 1.65 12.13
N ILE A 109 -3.70 2.28 10.98
CA ILE A 109 -3.02 1.71 9.82
C ILE A 109 -1.68 2.41 9.63
N ASP A 110 -0.59 1.67 9.71
CA ASP A 110 0.76 2.17 9.47
C ASP A 110 1.31 1.53 8.21
N VAL A 111 1.74 2.35 7.26
CA VAL A 111 2.35 1.88 6.03
C VAL A 111 3.80 2.36 5.98
N THR A 112 4.71 1.42 5.81
CA THR A 112 6.12 1.72 5.53
C THR A 112 6.34 1.49 4.05
N LEU A 113 6.70 2.54 3.33
CA LEU A 113 6.94 2.49 1.89
C LEU A 113 8.16 3.33 1.57
N PHE A 114 9.22 2.67 1.15
CA PHE A 114 10.44 3.31 0.67
C PHE A 114 10.71 2.83 -0.75
N PHE A 115 11.08 3.74 -1.61
CA PHE A 115 11.43 3.39 -2.97
C PHE A 115 12.59 4.28 -3.45
N ARG A 116 13.24 3.87 -4.54
CA ARG A 116 14.32 4.61 -5.15
C ARG A 116 13.81 5.35 -6.36
N SER A 117 13.97 6.68 -6.35
CA SER A 117 13.50 7.48 -7.48
C SER A 117 14.53 7.46 -8.62
N PRO A 118 14.21 6.89 -9.78
CA PRO A 118 15.13 6.92 -10.93
C PRO A 118 15.30 8.32 -11.51
N TYR A 119 14.51 9.28 -11.05
CA TYR A 119 14.59 10.66 -11.50
C TYR A 119 15.53 11.52 -10.66
N MET A 120 16.08 11.00 -9.58
CA MET A 120 16.92 11.73 -8.65
C MET A 120 18.21 10.95 -8.34
N PRO A 121 19.15 10.89 -9.29
CA PRO A 121 20.41 10.21 -9.04
C PRO A 121 21.25 10.96 -8.00
N ILE A 122 21.94 10.21 -7.16
CA ILE A 122 22.88 10.75 -6.17
C ILE A 122 24.24 10.10 -6.37
N GLY A 123 25.25 10.92 -6.66
CA GLY A 123 26.61 10.48 -6.82
C GLY A 123 26.88 9.75 -8.14
N PRO A 124 28.15 9.39 -8.40
CA PRO A 124 28.57 8.82 -9.68
C PRO A 124 28.28 7.34 -9.86
N ASP A 125 27.83 6.64 -8.84
CA ASP A 125 27.68 5.19 -8.84
C ASP A 125 26.31 4.68 -9.29
N HIS A 126 25.55 5.50 -10.02
CA HIS A 126 24.20 5.17 -10.44
C HIS A 126 23.25 4.88 -9.28
N ARG A 127 23.51 5.50 -8.14
CA ARG A 127 22.61 5.42 -6.99
C ARG A 127 21.48 6.43 -7.15
N TYR A 128 20.32 6.05 -6.61
CA TYR A 128 19.15 6.91 -6.68
C TYR A 128 18.70 7.28 -5.28
N MET A 129 18.09 8.46 -5.15
CA MET A 129 17.62 8.97 -3.87
C MET A 129 16.53 8.06 -3.30
N PRO A 130 16.70 7.54 -2.09
CA PRO A 130 15.59 6.84 -1.42
C PRO A 130 14.51 7.85 -1.06
N VAL A 131 13.26 7.45 -1.26
CA VAL A 131 12.11 8.30 -0.98
C VAL A 131 11.26 7.64 0.10
N ASP A 132 10.91 8.42 1.12
CA ASP A 132 10.03 8.02 2.21
C ASP A 132 8.59 8.37 1.84
N SER A 133 7.77 7.37 1.59
CA SER A 133 6.34 7.52 1.35
C SER A 133 5.55 6.75 2.40
N CYS A 134 6.00 6.80 3.64
CA CYS A 134 5.33 6.18 4.77
C CYS A 134 4.12 7.00 5.19
N GLY A 135 3.14 6.34 5.78
CA GLY A 135 1.95 7.04 6.27
C GLY A 135 1.28 6.28 7.40
N THR A 136 0.54 7.02 8.20
CA THR A 136 -0.21 6.48 9.32
C THR A 136 -1.56 7.17 9.37
N LYS A 137 -2.63 6.39 9.57
CA LYS A 137 -3.96 6.95 9.73
C LYS A 137 -4.83 6.01 10.55
N THR A 138 -5.63 6.59 11.44
CA THR A 138 -6.64 5.83 12.17
C THR A 138 -7.96 5.95 11.43
N MET A 139 -8.58 4.82 11.13
CA MET A 139 -9.84 4.76 10.39
C MET A 139 -10.78 3.78 11.04
N ALA A 140 -12.08 4.07 10.92
CA ALA A 140 -13.12 3.16 11.41
C ALA A 140 -13.47 2.15 10.34
N ILE A 141 -13.77 0.93 10.78
CA ILE A 141 -14.29 -0.12 9.92
C ILE A 141 -15.64 -0.60 10.48
N THR A 142 -16.58 -0.86 9.58
CA THR A 142 -17.90 -1.36 9.97
C THR A 142 -18.27 -2.57 9.12
N ASP A 143 -19.20 -3.38 9.63
CA ASP A 143 -19.73 -4.51 8.87
C ASP A 143 -20.89 -4.12 7.96
N LYS A 144 -21.30 -2.86 7.98
CA LYS A 144 -22.44 -2.40 7.17
C LYS A 144 -22.06 -2.34 5.70
N GLY A 145 -22.98 -2.78 4.84
CA GLY A 145 -22.79 -2.69 3.40
C GLY A 145 -21.71 -3.60 2.86
N GLY A 146 -21.52 -4.74 3.50
CA GLY A 146 -20.56 -5.74 3.03
C GLY A 146 -20.90 -6.23 1.63
N LYS A 147 -20.36 -5.56 0.63
CA LYS A 147 -20.50 -5.96 -0.75
C LYS A 147 -19.26 -6.73 -1.17
N GLU A 148 -19.47 -7.68 -2.08
CA GLU A 148 -18.39 -8.43 -2.64
C GLU A 148 -17.49 -7.52 -3.48
N ASN A 149 -16.19 -7.57 -3.21
CA ASN A 149 -15.19 -6.80 -3.94
C ASN A 149 -14.28 -7.78 -4.68
N VAL A 150 -14.64 -8.09 -5.91
CA VAL A 150 -13.92 -9.11 -6.68
C VAL A 150 -12.81 -8.55 -7.56
N LEU A 151 -12.76 -7.24 -7.75
CA LEU A 151 -11.80 -6.61 -8.64
C LEU A 151 -10.91 -5.64 -7.90
N CYS A 152 -9.66 -5.57 -8.32
CA CYS A 152 -8.73 -4.52 -7.94
C CYS A 152 -9.03 -3.25 -8.74
N ARG A 153 -8.72 -2.15 -8.16
CA ARG A 153 -8.86 -0.87 -8.86
C ARG A 153 -7.76 -0.64 -9.86
#